data_a0940411c6549e16665b91cef6bc997d
#
_entry.id   a0940411c6549e16665b91cef6bc997d
#
_cell.length_a   1.000
_cell.length_b   1.000
_cell.length_c   1.000
_cell.angle_alpha   90.00
_cell.angle_beta   90.00
_cell.angle_gamma   90.00
#
_symmetry.space_group_name_H-M   'P 1'
#
loop_
_entity.id
_entity.type
_entity.pdbx_description
1 polymer ?
#
loop_
_entity_poly.entity_id
_entity_poly.type
_entity_poly.pdbx_seq_one_letter_code
_entity_poly.pdbx_strand_id
1 'polypeptide(L)'
;KNTVDMHDFEDAKDKIYMGPERKSMVIREEERRATAYHEAGHAIVAEILPGTDPVHKVTIMPRGWALGVTWQLPEQDQTSHYKDKMLNELSILFGGRIAEEIFINRMSTGASNDFERATKMARAMVTKYGMSDALGVMVYEDENQSGFFGNVGSRTISEATQQKVDEEVRRILDEQYTVARNILENNKDIAHAMVKALMDWET
;
A
#
# COMPACT_ATOMS: atom_id res chain seq x y z
N LYS A 1 -34.61 13.39 -5.21
CA LYS A 1 -33.78 14.62 -5.18
C LYS A 1 -33.77 15.21 -6.57
N ASN A 2 -34.18 16.45 -6.73
CA ASN A 2 -34.29 17.10 -8.06
C ASN A 2 -33.07 17.94 -8.43
N THR A 3 -32.10 18.06 -7.54
CA THR A 3 -30.84 18.80 -7.71
C THR A 3 -29.68 17.96 -7.27
N VAL A 4 -28.58 18.05 -8.01
CA VAL A 4 -27.30 17.43 -7.69
C VAL A 4 -26.44 18.46 -6.96
N ASP A 5 -25.86 18.09 -5.84
CA ASP A 5 -24.93 18.96 -5.08
C ASP A 5 -23.54 18.33 -4.99
N MET A 6 -22.59 19.01 -4.33
CA MET A 6 -21.22 18.53 -4.23
C MET A 6 -21.11 17.21 -3.48
N HIS A 7 -21.99 16.96 -2.50
CA HIS A 7 -22.01 15.69 -1.76
C HIS A 7 -22.34 14.50 -2.69
N ASP A 8 -23.27 14.68 -3.64
CA ASP A 8 -23.59 13.62 -4.61
C ASP A 8 -22.38 13.28 -5.50
N PHE A 9 -21.56 14.28 -5.84
CA PHE A 9 -20.30 14.04 -6.58
C PHE A 9 -19.26 13.31 -5.75
N GLU A 10 -19.08 13.69 -4.48
CA GLU A 10 -18.16 12.99 -3.57
C GLU A 10 -18.60 11.54 -3.35
N ASP A 11 -19.88 11.28 -3.11
CA ASP A 11 -20.42 9.95 -2.96
C ASP A 11 -20.23 9.10 -4.24
N ALA A 12 -20.43 9.69 -5.40
CA ALA A 12 -20.21 9.02 -6.68
C ALA A 12 -18.73 8.69 -6.90
N LYS A 13 -17.84 9.61 -6.59
CA LYS A 13 -16.39 9.44 -6.64
C LYS A 13 -15.95 8.31 -5.72
N ASP A 14 -16.38 8.33 -4.47
CA ASP A 14 -16.09 7.28 -3.48
C ASP A 14 -16.54 5.91 -3.97
N LYS A 15 -17.75 5.83 -4.53
CA LYS A 15 -18.29 4.58 -5.06
C LYS A 15 -17.49 4.03 -6.24
N ILE A 16 -16.96 4.92 -7.09
CA ILE A 16 -16.16 4.52 -8.26
C ILE A 16 -14.77 4.04 -7.83
N TYR A 17 -14.10 4.78 -6.94
CA TYR A 17 -12.71 4.49 -6.57
C TYR A 17 -12.57 3.44 -5.47
N MET A 18 -13.45 3.47 -4.46
CA MET A 18 -13.38 2.58 -3.30
C MET A 18 -14.41 1.45 -3.33
N GLY A 19 -15.37 1.50 -4.27
CA GLY A 19 -16.48 0.55 -4.35
C GLY A 19 -17.68 0.93 -3.46
N PRO A 20 -18.81 0.20 -3.60
CA PRO A 20 -20.01 0.46 -2.83
C PRO A 20 -19.81 0.12 -1.34
N GLU A 21 -20.41 0.93 -0.47
CA GLU A 21 -20.44 0.67 0.97
C GLU A 21 -21.24 -0.59 1.29
N ARG A 22 -20.70 -1.40 2.22
CA ARG A 22 -21.37 -2.63 2.70
C ARG A 22 -21.94 -2.43 4.10
N LYS A 23 -22.91 -1.53 4.24
CA LYS A 23 -23.54 -1.15 5.51
C LYS A 23 -24.21 -2.30 6.28
N SER A 24 -24.57 -3.38 5.59
CA SER A 24 -25.22 -4.56 6.22
C SER A 24 -24.22 -5.56 6.82
N MET A 25 -22.93 -5.34 6.68
CA MET A 25 -21.92 -6.23 7.22
C MET A 25 -21.77 -6.01 8.73
N VAL A 26 -22.03 -7.07 9.51
CA VAL A 26 -21.83 -7.04 10.96
C VAL A 26 -20.38 -7.45 11.25
N ILE A 27 -19.54 -6.48 11.64
CA ILE A 27 -18.16 -6.70 11.99
C ILE A 27 -18.02 -6.60 13.52
N ARG A 28 -17.26 -7.50 14.12
CA ARG A 28 -16.97 -7.47 15.56
C ARG A 28 -16.15 -6.22 15.89
N GLU A 29 -16.36 -5.65 17.07
CA GLU A 29 -15.68 -4.42 17.49
C GLU A 29 -14.15 -4.58 17.49
N GLU A 30 -13.64 -5.75 17.88
CA GLU A 30 -12.20 -6.07 17.80
C GLU A 30 -11.67 -5.99 16.36
N GLU A 31 -12.41 -6.48 15.38
CA GLU A 31 -12.03 -6.43 13.97
C GLU A 31 -12.11 -5.01 13.42
N ARG A 32 -13.15 -4.24 13.81
CA ARG A 32 -13.24 -2.81 13.48
C ARG A 32 -12.03 -2.04 14.01
N ARG A 33 -11.66 -2.30 15.26
CA ARG A 33 -10.51 -1.67 15.89
C ARG A 33 -9.19 -2.08 15.21
N ALA A 34 -9.05 -3.34 14.83
CA ALA A 34 -7.89 -3.83 14.08
C ALA A 34 -7.79 -3.14 12.72
N THR A 35 -8.90 -3.02 12.00
CA THR A 35 -8.96 -2.27 10.73
C THR A 35 -8.60 -0.79 10.95
N ALA A 36 -9.09 -0.16 12.02
CA ALA A 36 -8.78 1.24 12.31
C ALA A 36 -7.28 1.46 12.54
N TYR A 37 -6.59 0.56 13.26
CA TYR A 37 -5.13 0.64 13.40
C TYR A 37 -4.41 0.39 12.08
N HIS A 38 -4.87 -0.57 11.29
CA HIS A 38 -4.31 -0.87 9.98
C HIS A 38 -4.36 0.36 9.06
N GLU A 39 -5.53 0.96 8.89
CA GLU A 39 -5.70 2.15 8.04
C GLU A 39 -4.97 3.38 8.60
N ALA A 40 -4.99 3.57 9.93
CA ALA A 40 -4.20 4.61 10.57
C ALA A 40 -2.70 4.43 10.34
N GLY A 41 -2.22 3.18 10.30
CA GLY A 41 -0.83 2.87 9.97
C GLY A 41 -0.43 3.37 8.59
N HIS A 42 -1.21 3.09 7.57
CA HIS A 42 -0.98 3.60 6.21
C HIS A 42 -1.00 5.13 6.17
N ALA A 43 -2.01 5.75 6.78
CA ALA A 43 -2.19 7.20 6.75
C ALA A 43 -1.06 7.95 7.45
N ILE A 44 -0.64 7.50 8.64
CA ILE A 44 0.44 8.15 9.40
C ILE A 44 1.76 8.06 8.66
N VAL A 45 2.09 6.90 8.08
CA VAL A 45 3.32 6.74 7.29
C VAL A 45 3.28 7.65 6.07
N ALA A 46 2.13 7.75 5.38
CA ALA A 46 1.96 8.61 4.23
C ALA A 46 2.14 10.09 4.57
N GLU A 47 1.57 10.57 5.67
CA GLU A 47 1.62 12.00 6.05
C GLU A 47 3.00 12.43 6.56
N ILE A 48 3.80 11.51 7.08
CA ILE A 48 5.12 11.84 7.64
C ILE A 48 6.23 11.77 6.58
N LEU A 49 6.10 10.87 5.60
CA LEU A 49 7.11 10.74 4.56
C LEU A 49 7.02 11.91 3.55
N PRO A 50 8.16 12.49 3.15
CA PRO A 50 8.17 13.60 2.21
C PRO A 50 7.86 13.13 0.78
N GLY A 51 7.15 13.97 0.01
CA GLY A 51 6.90 13.72 -1.43
C GLY A 51 5.90 12.62 -1.73
N THR A 52 5.13 12.18 -0.73
CA THR A 52 4.00 11.27 -0.89
C THR A 52 2.77 12.02 -1.36
N ASP A 53 1.82 11.32 -1.97
CA ASP A 53 0.53 11.92 -2.29
C ASP A 53 -0.28 12.13 -1.00
N PRO A 54 -1.01 13.25 -0.85
CA PRO A 54 -1.75 13.56 0.36
C PRO A 54 -2.85 12.52 0.63
N VAL A 55 -3.07 12.23 1.91
CA VAL A 55 -4.17 11.37 2.33
C VAL A 55 -5.48 12.13 2.14
N HIS A 56 -6.32 11.64 1.25
CA HIS A 56 -7.61 12.25 0.94
C HIS A 56 -8.71 11.76 1.88
N LYS A 57 -8.72 10.45 2.16
CA LYS A 57 -9.74 9.82 2.99
C LYS A 57 -9.22 8.55 3.66
N VAL A 58 -9.63 8.36 4.91
CA VAL A 58 -9.41 7.11 5.65
C VAL A 58 -10.77 6.64 6.17
N THR A 59 -11.11 5.40 5.93
CA THR A 59 -12.40 4.84 6.36
C THR A 59 -12.26 3.40 6.85
N ILE A 60 -13.02 3.06 7.87
CA ILE A 60 -13.21 1.68 8.36
C ILE A 60 -14.57 1.11 7.96
N MET A 61 -15.30 1.84 7.12
CA MET A 61 -16.52 1.33 6.49
C MET A 61 -16.14 0.32 5.41
N PRO A 62 -16.67 -0.92 5.47
CA PRO A 62 -16.38 -1.91 4.44
C PRO A 62 -16.84 -1.46 3.06
N ARG A 63 -15.93 -1.53 2.09
CA ARG A 63 -16.19 -1.17 0.69
C ARG A 63 -15.66 -2.26 -0.25
N GLY A 64 -16.49 -2.73 -1.17
CA GLY A 64 -16.11 -3.82 -2.06
C GLY A 64 -15.63 -5.06 -1.27
N TRP A 65 -14.37 -5.44 -1.43
CA TRP A 65 -13.73 -6.55 -0.71
C TRP A 65 -12.86 -6.10 0.49
N ALA A 66 -12.66 -4.79 0.66
CA ALA A 66 -11.87 -4.22 1.75
C ALA A 66 -12.73 -3.95 2.99
N LEU A 67 -12.14 -4.15 4.18
CA LEU A 67 -12.76 -3.83 5.46
C LEU A 67 -12.53 -2.36 5.84
N GLY A 68 -11.48 -1.74 5.31
CA GLY A 68 -11.15 -0.33 5.41
C GLY A 68 -10.40 0.11 4.16
N VAL A 69 -10.20 1.39 4.01
CA VAL A 69 -9.45 1.98 2.89
C VAL A 69 -8.77 3.27 3.33
N THR A 70 -7.48 3.36 3.07
CA THR A 70 -6.72 4.62 3.09
C THR A 70 -6.49 5.05 1.66
N TRP A 71 -7.07 6.18 1.30
CA TRP A 71 -7.01 6.69 -0.07
C TRP A 71 -6.18 7.96 -0.15
N GLN A 72 -5.14 7.90 -0.97
CA GLN A 72 -4.31 9.02 -1.34
C GLN A 72 -4.75 9.54 -2.71
N LEU A 73 -4.79 10.84 -2.87
CA LEU A 73 -5.19 11.49 -4.11
C LEU A 73 -4.03 12.36 -4.63
N PRO A 74 -3.42 12.00 -5.76
CA PRO A 74 -2.39 12.82 -6.38
C PRO A 74 -2.92 14.22 -6.71
N GLU A 75 -2.17 15.26 -6.34
CA GLU A 75 -2.52 16.65 -6.66
C GLU A 75 -2.25 17.00 -8.13
N GLN A 76 -1.37 16.25 -8.79
CA GLN A 76 -0.96 16.49 -10.17
C GLN A 76 -0.83 15.16 -10.92
N ASP A 77 -1.03 15.24 -12.24
CA ASP A 77 -0.77 14.10 -13.13
C ASP A 77 0.71 13.73 -13.11
N GLN A 78 0.99 12.47 -12.78
CA GLN A 78 2.36 11.96 -12.71
C GLN A 78 2.65 11.12 -13.93
N THR A 79 3.62 11.56 -14.72
CA THR A 79 4.08 10.82 -15.90
C THR A 79 5.30 9.93 -15.63
N SER A 80 5.97 10.14 -14.49
CA SER A 80 7.17 9.40 -14.09
C SER A 80 7.17 9.12 -12.59
N HIS A 81 7.69 7.96 -12.22
CA HIS A 81 7.85 7.57 -10.81
C HIS A 81 9.33 7.60 -10.45
N TYR A 82 9.70 8.41 -9.47
CA TYR A 82 11.05 8.49 -8.96
C TYR A 82 11.31 7.40 -7.92
N LYS A 83 12.58 6.98 -7.79
CA LYS A 83 13.02 5.92 -6.87
C LYS A 83 12.63 6.21 -5.41
N ASP A 84 12.85 7.42 -4.95
CA ASP A 84 12.50 7.88 -3.60
C ASP A 84 11.00 7.80 -3.32
N LYS A 85 10.16 8.23 -4.27
CA LYS A 85 8.71 8.11 -4.16
C LYS A 85 8.26 6.65 -4.11
N MET A 86 8.83 5.78 -4.93
CA MET A 86 8.53 4.35 -4.90
C MET A 86 8.94 3.69 -3.58
N LEU A 87 10.10 4.06 -3.02
CA LEU A 87 10.53 3.59 -1.70
C LEU A 87 9.56 4.04 -0.61
N ASN A 88 9.11 5.29 -0.63
CA ASN A 88 8.12 5.79 0.30
C ASN A 88 6.78 5.05 0.18
N GLU A 89 6.34 4.74 -1.05
CA GLU A 89 5.13 3.94 -1.27
C GLU A 89 5.25 2.53 -0.68
N LEU A 90 6.41 1.89 -0.76
CA LEU A 90 6.67 0.63 -0.07
C LEU A 90 6.49 0.76 1.45
N SER A 91 7.03 1.83 2.04
CA SER A 91 6.87 2.09 3.47
C SER A 91 5.40 2.28 3.86
N ILE A 92 4.63 3.00 3.04
CA ILE A 92 3.18 3.19 3.25
C ILE A 92 2.46 1.84 3.23
N LEU A 93 2.75 0.97 2.25
CA LEU A 93 2.14 -0.35 2.15
C LEU A 93 2.40 -1.23 3.40
N PHE A 94 3.52 -1.04 4.07
CA PHE A 94 3.82 -1.77 5.31
C PHE A 94 3.15 -1.18 6.55
N GLY A 95 2.67 0.07 6.48
CA GLY A 95 2.09 0.79 7.61
C GLY A 95 0.98 0.01 8.33
N GLY A 96 0.06 -0.60 7.57
CA GLY A 96 -1.06 -1.36 8.13
C GLY A 96 -0.60 -2.56 8.96
N ARG A 97 0.27 -3.43 8.42
CA ARG A 97 0.80 -4.59 9.13
C ARG A 97 1.58 -4.18 10.38
N ILE A 98 2.41 -3.17 10.29
CA ILE A 98 3.23 -2.71 11.42
C ILE A 98 2.34 -2.14 12.53
N ALA A 99 1.27 -1.43 12.18
CA ALA A 99 0.29 -0.97 13.15
C ALA A 99 -0.41 -2.12 13.87
N GLU A 100 -0.79 -3.18 13.16
CA GLU A 100 -1.34 -4.40 13.78
C GLU A 100 -0.34 -5.01 14.79
N GLU A 101 0.93 -5.10 14.43
CA GLU A 101 1.98 -5.64 15.31
C GLU A 101 2.21 -4.80 16.57
N ILE A 102 2.34 -3.47 16.40
CA ILE A 102 2.68 -2.57 17.52
C ILE A 102 1.51 -2.39 18.49
N PHE A 103 0.28 -2.20 17.96
CA PHE A 103 -0.86 -1.76 18.77
C PHE A 103 -1.80 -2.88 19.19
N ILE A 104 -1.84 -3.97 18.41
CA ILE A 104 -2.77 -5.08 18.66
C ILE A 104 -2.03 -6.34 19.07
N ASN A 105 -0.74 -6.41 18.78
CA ASN A 105 0.11 -7.60 19.00
C ASN A 105 -0.47 -8.86 18.33
N ARG A 106 -1.12 -8.68 17.18
CA ARG A 106 -1.70 -9.76 16.36
C ARG A 106 -1.50 -9.40 14.89
N MET A 107 -1.39 -10.43 14.06
CA MET A 107 -1.25 -10.28 12.62
C MET A 107 -2.47 -10.88 11.93
N SER A 108 -3.06 -10.16 11.01
CA SER A 108 -4.21 -10.61 10.22
C SER A 108 -3.82 -10.94 8.77
N THR A 109 -4.72 -11.55 8.05
CA THR A 109 -4.56 -11.74 6.59
C THR A 109 -4.87 -10.47 5.79
N GLY A 110 -5.33 -9.41 6.44
CA GLY A 110 -5.73 -8.13 5.81
C GLY A 110 -4.61 -7.49 5.00
N ALA A 111 -3.36 -7.57 5.49
CA ALA A 111 -2.19 -7.02 4.82
C ALA A 111 -1.70 -7.81 3.59
N SER A 112 -2.39 -8.88 3.17
CA SER A 112 -1.91 -9.74 2.06
C SER A 112 -1.78 -8.99 0.73
N ASN A 113 -2.71 -8.11 0.42
CA ASN A 113 -2.68 -7.28 -0.78
C ASN A 113 -1.52 -6.28 -0.76
N ASP A 114 -1.24 -5.68 0.40
CA ASP A 114 -0.15 -4.72 0.56
C ASP A 114 1.21 -5.40 0.34
N PHE A 115 1.39 -6.60 0.88
CA PHE A 115 2.60 -7.39 0.63
C PHE A 115 2.75 -7.80 -0.82
N GLU A 116 1.66 -8.18 -1.49
CA GLU A 116 1.69 -8.52 -2.91
C GLU A 116 2.10 -7.30 -3.75
N ARG A 117 1.50 -6.15 -3.50
CA ARG A 117 1.83 -4.88 -4.16
C ARG A 117 3.27 -4.47 -3.89
N ALA A 118 3.70 -4.49 -2.63
CA ALA A 118 5.06 -4.15 -2.23
C ALA A 118 6.09 -5.05 -2.92
N THR A 119 5.86 -6.37 -2.93
CA THR A 119 6.76 -7.32 -3.58
C THR A 119 6.85 -7.10 -5.09
N LYS A 120 5.74 -6.89 -5.77
CA LYS A 120 5.70 -6.59 -7.20
C LYS A 120 6.44 -5.29 -7.52
N MET A 121 6.24 -4.24 -6.72
CA MET A 121 6.90 -2.95 -6.90
C MET A 121 8.42 -3.06 -6.69
N ALA A 122 8.87 -3.63 -5.58
CA ALA A 122 10.29 -3.83 -5.30
C ALA A 122 10.96 -4.68 -6.38
N ARG A 123 10.31 -5.75 -6.84
CA ARG A 123 10.81 -6.57 -7.94
C ARG A 123 10.94 -5.76 -9.25
N ALA A 124 9.95 -4.95 -9.61
CA ALA A 124 10.01 -4.09 -10.79
C ALA A 124 11.12 -3.03 -10.69
N MET A 125 11.34 -2.46 -9.51
CA MET A 125 12.47 -1.52 -9.27
C MET A 125 13.81 -2.18 -9.59
N VAL A 126 13.99 -3.43 -9.17
CA VAL A 126 15.23 -4.18 -9.33
C VAL A 126 15.38 -4.73 -10.75
N THR A 127 14.32 -5.35 -11.31
CA THR A 127 14.43 -6.13 -12.56
C THR A 127 14.11 -5.35 -13.82
N LYS A 128 13.32 -4.27 -13.70
CA LYS A 128 12.79 -3.54 -14.85
C LYS A 128 13.28 -2.10 -14.95
N TYR A 129 13.35 -1.39 -13.82
CA TYR A 129 13.63 0.04 -13.84
C TYR A 129 15.11 0.38 -13.59
N GLY A 130 15.98 -0.63 -13.32
CA GLY A 130 17.40 -0.40 -13.05
C GLY A 130 17.67 0.45 -11.81
N MET A 131 16.79 0.36 -10.80
CA MET A 131 16.85 1.17 -9.58
C MET A 131 17.65 0.51 -8.45
N SER A 132 18.34 -0.60 -8.72
CA SER A 132 19.22 -1.29 -7.78
C SER A 132 20.68 -0.99 -8.11
N ASP A 133 21.43 -0.52 -7.13
CA ASP A 133 22.87 -0.27 -7.28
C ASP A 133 23.67 -1.60 -7.39
N ALA A 134 23.15 -2.68 -6.80
CA ALA A 134 23.80 -4.00 -6.81
C ALA A 134 23.69 -4.72 -8.17
N LEU A 135 22.61 -4.45 -8.91
CA LEU A 135 22.32 -5.12 -10.20
C LEU A 135 22.51 -4.20 -11.40
N GLY A 136 22.64 -2.89 -11.17
CA GLY A 136 22.89 -1.90 -12.22
C GLY A 136 21.67 -1.68 -13.13
N VAL A 137 21.95 -1.18 -14.35
CA VAL A 137 20.94 -0.69 -15.30
C VAL A 137 20.51 -1.72 -16.36
N MET A 138 20.55 -2.99 -16.04
CA MET A 138 20.14 -4.06 -16.95
C MET A 138 18.71 -4.54 -16.62
N VAL A 139 17.94 -4.90 -17.64
CA VAL A 139 16.60 -5.51 -17.48
C VAL A 139 16.76 -7.01 -17.29
N TYR A 140 16.20 -7.52 -16.19
CA TYR A 140 16.25 -8.93 -15.78
C TYR A 140 14.89 -9.63 -15.86
N GLU A 141 13.86 -8.95 -16.33
CA GLU A 141 12.52 -9.51 -16.48
C GLU A 141 12.45 -10.45 -17.69
N ASP A 142 11.97 -11.67 -17.52
CA ASP A 142 11.55 -12.52 -18.62
C ASP A 142 10.25 -11.95 -19.21
N GLU A 143 10.24 -11.57 -20.46
CA GLU A 143 9.03 -11.24 -21.24
C GLU A 143 8.16 -12.50 -21.47
N ASN A 144 7.88 -13.27 -20.44
CA ASN A 144 6.92 -14.37 -20.47
C ASN A 144 5.54 -13.89 -20.04
N GLN A 145 5.00 -12.90 -20.77
CA GLN A 145 3.57 -12.66 -20.79
C GLN A 145 3.08 -12.61 -22.24
N SER A 146 2.47 -13.74 -22.65
CA SER A 146 1.45 -13.76 -23.70
C SER A 146 1.88 -13.33 -25.10
N GLY A 147 2.81 -14.05 -25.70
CA GLY A 147 2.81 -14.17 -27.14
C GLY A 147 1.76 -15.21 -27.56
N PHE A 148 0.73 -14.80 -28.26
CA PHE A 148 -0.26 -15.68 -28.90
C PHE A 148 0.38 -16.66 -29.95
N PHE A 149 1.67 -16.51 -30.18
CA PHE A 149 2.51 -17.36 -31.01
C PHE A 149 3.77 -17.77 -30.22
N GLY A 150 3.79 -19.00 -29.83
CA GLY A 150 4.84 -19.90 -29.38
C GLY A 150 6.19 -19.33 -28.93
N ASN A 151 6.68 -19.89 -27.83
CA ASN A 151 8.06 -19.95 -27.33
C ASN A 151 9.12 -19.30 -28.24
N VAL A 152 9.40 -18.01 -28.04
CA VAL A 152 10.65 -17.42 -28.48
C VAL A 152 11.48 -17.16 -27.23
N GLY A 153 12.42 -18.07 -26.98
CA GLY A 153 13.59 -17.95 -26.12
C GLY A 153 13.45 -17.10 -24.85
N SER A 154 12.94 -17.70 -23.78
CA SER A 154 13.13 -17.21 -22.42
C SER A 154 14.63 -16.91 -22.25
N ARG A 155 15.02 -15.66 -22.00
CA ARG A 155 16.34 -15.33 -21.49
C ARG A 155 16.41 -15.90 -20.07
N THR A 156 16.92 -17.11 -19.97
CA THR A 156 17.11 -17.76 -18.67
C THR A 156 18.17 -16.97 -17.91
N ILE A 157 17.73 -16.19 -16.93
CA ILE A 157 18.61 -15.53 -15.98
C ILE A 157 19.34 -16.65 -15.23
N SER A 158 20.66 -16.54 -15.03
CA SER A 158 21.40 -17.55 -14.27
C SER A 158 20.89 -17.61 -12.82
N GLU A 159 20.94 -18.79 -12.21
CA GLU A 159 20.55 -18.97 -10.80
C GLU A 159 21.26 -17.97 -9.88
N ALA A 160 22.54 -17.69 -10.10
CA ALA A 160 23.32 -16.72 -9.35
C ALA A 160 22.77 -15.29 -9.50
N THR A 161 22.27 -14.93 -10.68
CA THR A 161 21.63 -13.62 -10.91
C THR A 161 20.26 -13.56 -10.25
N GLN A 162 19.47 -14.64 -10.36
CA GLN A 162 18.17 -14.74 -9.69
C GLN A 162 18.30 -14.60 -8.19
N GLN A 163 19.29 -15.26 -7.59
CA GLN A 163 19.57 -15.13 -6.16
C GLN A 163 19.87 -13.68 -5.77
N LYS A 164 20.70 -12.97 -6.55
CA LYS A 164 21.00 -11.55 -6.29
C LYS A 164 19.77 -10.67 -6.42
N VAL A 165 18.88 -10.95 -7.38
CA VAL A 165 17.59 -10.25 -7.52
C VAL A 165 16.75 -10.43 -6.26
N ASP A 166 16.62 -11.68 -5.78
CA ASP A 166 15.80 -11.99 -4.61
C ASP A 166 16.40 -11.39 -3.32
N GLU A 167 17.73 -11.39 -3.17
CA GLU A 167 18.43 -10.74 -2.07
C GLU A 167 18.21 -9.21 -2.06
N GLU A 168 18.29 -8.57 -3.23
CA GLU A 168 18.11 -7.12 -3.37
C GLU A 168 16.65 -6.69 -3.15
N VAL A 169 15.68 -7.45 -3.69
CA VAL A 169 14.26 -7.25 -3.41
C VAL A 169 13.98 -7.32 -1.91
N ARG A 170 14.50 -8.36 -1.25
CA ARG A 170 14.35 -8.51 0.21
C ARG A 170 14.96 -7.34 0.95
N ARG A 171 16.18 -6.92 0.61
CA ARG A 171 16.86 -5.79 1.23
C ARG A 171 16.01 -4.52 1.17
N ILE A 172 15.48 -4.19 -0.02
CA ILE A 172 14.61 -3.03 -0.21
C ILE A 172 13.37 -3.12 0.68
N LEU A 173 12.69 -4.27 0.70
CA LEU A 173 11.49 -4.46 1.51
C LEU A 173 11.79 -4.34 3.02
N ASP A 174 12.85 -4.96 3.51
CA ASP A 174 13.25 -4.94 4.92
C ASP A 174 13.64 -3.51 5.38
N GLU A 175 14.33 -2.75 4.52
CA GLU A 175 14.67 -1.34 4.79
C GLU A 175 13.40 -0.48 4.91
N GLN A 176 12.47 -0.60 3.96
CA GLN A 176 11.25 0.20 3.99
C GLN A 176 10.29 -0.24 5.11
N TYR A 177 10.28 -1.51 5.45
CA TYR A 177 9.58 -2.01 6.64
C TYR A 177 10.13 -1.35 7.93
N THR A 178 11.46 -1.24 8.03
CA THR A 178 12.12 -0.59 9.18
C THR A 178 11.80 0.90 9.24
N VAL A 179 11.78 1.60 8.10
CA VAL A 179 11.39 3.03 8.03
C VAL A 179 9.97 3.22 8.57
N ALA A 180 9.01 2.45 8.05
CA ALA A 180 7.62 2.54 8.49
C ALA A 180 7.45 2.20 9.98
N ARG A 181 8.16 1.19 10.49
CA ARG A 181 8.16 0.82 11.90
C ARG A 181 8.63 1.97 12.79
N ASN A 182 9.77 2.58 12.46
CA ASN A 182 10.30 3.71 13.22
C ASN A 182 9.33 4.91 13.24
N ILE A 183 8.67 5.18 12.12
CA ILE A 183 7.65 6.23 12.05
C ILE A 183 6.51 5.93 13.02
N LEU A 184 5.93 4.73 13.00
CA LEU A 184 4.80 4.38 13.86
C LEU A 184 5.18 4.28 15.33
N GLU A 185 6.37 3.77 15.67
CA GLU A 185 6.85 3.71 17.05
C GLU A 185 7.04 5.10 17.67
N ASN A 186 7.44 6.08 16.86
CA ASN A 186 7.63 7.47 17.30
C ASN A 186 6.32 8.28 17.34
N ASN A 187 5.23 7.77 16.76
CA ASN A 187 3.96 8.50 16.62
C ASN A 187 2.75 7.74 17.20
N LYS A 188 2.96 6.99 18.28
CA LYS A 188 1.92 6.17 18.93
C LYS A 188 0.70 6.97 19.38
N ASP A 189 0.93 8.18 19.91
CA ASP A 189 -0.16 9.05 20.38
C ASP A 189 -1.05 9.50 19.23
N ILE A 190 -0.47 9.79 18.05
CA ILE A 190 -1.21 10.12 16.83
C ILE A 190 -2.05 8.92 16.39
N ALA A 191 -1.47 7.72 16.40
CA ALA A 191 -2.18 6.50 16.03
C ALA A 191 -3.39 6.24 16.94
N HIS A 192 -3.23 6.39 18.27
CA HIS A 192 -4.34 6.23 19.20
C HIS A 192 -5.44 7.28 19.00
N ALA A 193 -5.06 8.55 18.77
CA ALA A 193 -6.02 9.62 18.53
C ALA A 193 -6.80 9.39 17.24
N MET A 194 -6.10 8.99 16.15
CA MET A 194 -6.72 8.68 14.87
C MET A 194 -7.67 7.49 14.95
N VAL A 195 -7.24 6.41 15.60
CA VAL A 195 -8.10 5.22 15.80
C VAL A 195 -9.34 5.57 16.59
N LYS A 196 -9.23 6.40 17.65
CA LYS A 196 -10.40 6.87 18.37
C LYS A 196 -11.38 7.61 17.45
N ALA A 197 -10.89 8.53 16.63
CA ALA A 197 -11.71 9.26 15.67
C ALA A 197 -12.38 8.31 14.65
N LEU A 198 -11.65 7.34 14.10
CA LEU A 198 -12.18 6.35 13.17
C LEU A 198 -13.24 5.44 13.82
N MET A 199 -13.09 5.09 15.09
CA MET A 199 -14.09 4.30 15.80
C MET A 199 -15.37 5.10 16.07
N ASP A 200 -15.27 6.42 16.28
CA ASP A 200 -16.40 7.31 16.54
C ASP A 200 -17.14 7.74 15.27
N TRP A 201 -16.41 8.03 14.17
CA TRP A 201 -16.96 8.65 12.95
C TRP A 201 -16.91 7.78 11.69
N GLU A 202 -16.19 6.65 11.75
CA GLU A 202 -16.00 5.66 10.68
C GLU A 202 -15.23 6.15 9.44
N THR A 203 -15.15 7.46 9.23
CA THR A 203 -14.43 8.09 8.09
C THR A 203 -13.90 9.46 8.50
#